data_35cffebd8d42bbe7df3ec9e8eaa71e1d
#
_entry.id   35cffebd8d42bbe7df3ec9e8eaa71e1d
#
_cell.length_a   1.000
_cell.length_b   1.000
_cell.length_c   1.000
_cell.angle_alpha   90.00
_cell.angle_beta   90.00
_cell.angle_gamma   90.00
#
_symmetry.space_group_name_H-M   'P 1'
#
loop_
_entity.id
_entity.type
_entity.pdbx_description
1 polymer ?
#
loop_
_entity_poly.entity_id
_entity_poly.type
_entity_poly.pdbx_seq_one_letter_code
_entity_poly.pdbx_strand_id
1 'polypeptide(L)'
;MKSKRRHWALAAAPLALALLAATGCESTPGDKAESKAAPSASAASAARSVARVCARPAAGPAKAPADAVTVDPAKVGDLAAKTKNSPPNTTFWLRPGKHRLDPDRYAQVIPKEGDRYLGAPGAVLDGRKKNQYAFGGTARNVTIRYLTVQRFVAPPDEGVVNHDSADGWVIEHATIQDNSGAGLMAGARQQIRASCLRDNGQYGMNAYKGGGALRDLVVEDNEIVGNNTGDWERRKEGCGCTGGIKFWAVNGADVRGNWVHDNRGTGLWADTNNNDFRIENNVLEANDGAALIYETSYNAVIRNNTIRRNNWVEGRREAKKGDTFPYATVYLSESGGEPRVKARTDKIEIYRNVLENNWSGITLWENADRFCNSPANTSSGDCTLLVRKTDRCAKPAIAQAPLYADCRWKTQRVDIHDNRFVLDKSVLKCTVKCDRMAVLANYGTYPDWSPYQGKRVADAITTEQHNRWHDNVYLGPWQFVAHDPSQVLDFGQWQGTPYQQDAGSTLDPRAGG
;
A
#
# COMPACT_ATOMS: atom_id res chain seq x y z
N MET A 1 -10.85 16.54 -7.11
CA MET A 1 -10.40 17.44 -6.02
C MET A 1 -8.93 17.73 -6.22
N LYS A 2 -8.54 18.99 -6.30
CA LYS A 2 -7.17 19.38 -6.71
C LYS A 2 -6.26 19.46 -5.49
N SER A 3 -5.41 18.47 -5.27
CA SER A 3 -4.26 18.60 -4.36
C SER A 3 -3.20 19.46 -5.06
N LYS A 4 -3.05 20.70 -4.62
CA LYS A 4 -1.92 21.54 -5.05
C LYS A 4 -0.72 21.19 -4.18
N ARG A 5 0.20 20.40 -4.70
CA ARG A 5 1.56 20.31 -4.14
C ARG A 5 2.21 21.68 -4.34
N ARG A 6 2.45 22.40 -3.26
CA ARG A 6 3.20 23.68 -3.30
C ARG A 6 4.68 23.41 -3.08
N HIS A 7 5.49 24.01 -3.92
CA HIS A 7 6.95 24.01 -3.82
C HIS A 7 7.42 24.83 -2.61
N TRP A 8 8.48 24.38 -1.99
CA TRP A 8 9.07 24.89 -0.76
C TRP A 8 10.20 25.88 -1.06
N ALA A 9 10.18 27.04 -0.41
CA ALA A 9 11.32 27.93 -0.33
C ALA A 9 11.80 28.00 1.13
N LEU A 10 13.05 27.66 1.36
CA LEU A 10 13.71 27.69 2.66
C LEU A 10 14.36 29.05 2.91
N ALA A 11 14.05 29.68 4.03
CA ALA A 11 14.81 30.82 4.56
C ALA A 11 15.73 30.33 5.67
N ALA A 12 17.02 30.54 5.53
CA ALA A 12 18.05 30.20 6.52
C ALA A 12 18.32 31.40 7.45
N ALA A 13 18.38 31.16 8.73
CA ALA A 13 18.94 32.10 9.72
C ALA A 13 20.00 31.41 10.59
N PRO A 14 21.10 32.05 10.93
CA PRO A 14 22.21 31.43 11.63
C PRO A 14 22.07 31.52 13.15
N LEU A 15 22.50 30.48 13.87
CA LEU A 15 22.67 30.53 15.32
C LEU A 15 24.12 30.23 15.73
N ALA A 16 24.57 31.04 16.66
CA ALA A 16 25.94 31.07 17.19
C ALA A 16 26.18 30.03 18.26
N LEU A 17 27.43 29.58 18.32
CA LEU A 17 28.02 28.64 19.29
C LEU A 17 28.16 29.26 20.70
N ALA A 18 27.94 28.46 21.73
CA ALA A 18 28.59 28.65 23.03
C ALA A 18 29.05 27.28 23.60
N LEU A 19 30.35 27.15 23.78
CA LEU A 19 31.04 26.05 24.49
C LEU A 19 30.94 26.22 25.99
N LEU A 20 30.77 25.14 26.73
CA LEU A 20 31.25 25.01 28.11
C LEU A 20 31.68 23.56 28.39
N ALA A 21 32.91 23.44 28.80
CA ALA A 21 33.57 22.20 29.22
C ALA A 21 33.46 22.01 30.73
N ALA A 22 33.36 20.78 31.20
CA ALA A 22 33.79 20.39 32.54
C ALA A 22 34.12 18.89 32.61
N THR A 23 35.21 18.65 33.27
CA THR A 23 36.08 17.48 33.47
C THR A 23 35.68 16.61 34.64
N GLY A 24 36.19 15.35 34.64
CA GLY A 24 36.63 14.60 35.84
C GLY A 24 35.95 13.25 36.05
N CYS A 25 36.56 12.18 35.76
CA CYS A 25 37.45 11.26 36.51
C CYS A 25 36.80 10.12 37.31
N GLU A 26 37.30 8.92 36.98
CA GLU A 26 37.74 7.76 37.82
C GLU A 26 36.64 6.82 38.38
N SER A 27 36.76 5.52 38.42
CA SER A 27 37.68 4.42 38.09
C SER A 27 37.03 3.10 38.55
N THR A 28 37.09 2.09 37.76
CA THR A 28 37.18 0.61 37.90
C THR A 28 36.96 -0.08 39.28
N PRO A 29 36.73 -1.45 39.34
CA PRO A 29 36.93 -2.51 38.35
C PRO A 29 35.92 -3.69 38.31
N GLY A 30 35.87 -4.34 37.16
CA GLY A 30 35.91 -5.80 37.04
C GLY A 30 34.70 -6.64 37.40
N ASP A 31 34.00 -7.12 36.36
CA ASP A 31 33.51 -8.49 36.38
C ASP A 31 33.43 -9.07 34.94
N LYS A 32 33.65 -10.38 34.89
CA LYS A 32 33.96 -11.17 33.70
C LYS A 32 32.82 -11.15 32.67
N ALA A 33 33.12 -10.79 31.42
CA ALA A 33 32.27 -10.95 30.30
C ALA A 33 32.17 -12.43 29.92
N GLU A 34 30.99 -13.02 30.09
CA GLU A 34 30.59 -14.22 29.36
C GLU A 34 30.41 -13.84 27.88
N SER A 35 31.20 -14.46 27.04
CA SER A 35 31.12 -14.40 25.61
C SER A 35 29.78 -14.94 25.14
N LYS A 36 28.81 -14.06 24.86
CA LYS A 36 27.65 -14.42 24.04
C LYS A 36 28.11 -14.60 22.60
N ALA A 37 28.03 -15.82 22.13
CA ALA A 37 28.27 -16.16 20.73
C ALA A 37 27.47 -15.23 19.82
N ALA A 38 28.15 -14.66 18.82
CA ALA A 38 27.53 -13.90 17.75
C ALA A 38 26.42 -14.73 17.09
N PRO A 39 25.25 -14.17 16.79
CA PRO A 39 24.25 -14.90 16.04
C PRO A 39 24.83 -15.25 14.66
N SER A 40 24.86 -16.52 14.35
CA SER A 40 25.34 -17.04 13.08
C SER A 40 24.57 -16.39 11.93
N ALA A 41 25.29 -15.75 11.01
CA ALA A 41 24.79 -15.24 9.74
C ALA A 41 24.38 -16.42 8.82
N SER A 42 23.25 -17.05 9.12
CA SER A 42 22.68 -18.13 8.32
C SER A 42 21.16 -18.10 8.39
N ALA A 43 20.59 -17.07 7.78
CA ALA A 43 19.25 -17.12 7.24
C ALA A 43 19.22 -16.19 6.02
N ALA A 44 19.92 -16.58 4.97
CA ALA A 44 19.52 -16.17 3.64
C ALA A 44 18.12 -16.76 3.45
N SER A 45 17.08 -15.97 3.72
CA SER A 45 15.72 -16.31 3.32
C SER A 45 15.77 -16.56 1.82
N ALA A 46 15.74 -17.83 1.43
CA ALA A 46 15.59 -18.20 0.04
C ALA A 46 14.35 -17.44 -0.46
N ALA A 47 14.55 -16.54 -1.43
CA ALA A 47 13.46 -15.78 -2.03
C ALA A 47 12.38 -16.78 -2.43
N ARG A 48 11.25 -16.73 -1.73
CA ARG A 48 10.14 -17.65 -1.99
C ARG A 48 9.75 -17.47 -3.45
N SER A 49 9.74 -18.54 -4.22
CA SER A 49 9.26 -18.47 -5.60
C SER A 49 7.78 -18.19 -5.57
N VAL A 50 7.39 -16.97 -5.90
CA VAL A 50 5.96 -16.62 -6.06
C VAL A 50 5.38 -17.29 -7.29
N ALA A 51 4.13 -17.69 -7.21
CA ALA A 51 3.43 -18.32 -8.30
C ALA A 51 3.29 -17.34 -9.50
N ARG A 52 3.75 -17.74 -10.67
CA ARG A 52 3.57 -17.00 -11.92
C ARG A 52 2.18 -17.30 -12.51
N VAL A 53 1.16 -16.77 -11.87
CA VAL A 53 -0.24 -17.09 -12.17
C VAL A 53 -0.66 -16.56 -13.54
N CYS A 54 -0.17 -15.38 -13.93
CA CYS A 54 -0.49 -14.77 -15.22
C CYS A 54 0.10 -15.52 -16.41
N ALA A 55 1.28 -16.12 -16.22
CA ALA A 55 1.94 -16.88 -17.27
C ALA A 55 1.37 -18.31 -17.43
N ARG A 56 0.79 -18.85 -16.36
CA ARG A 56 0.26 -20.22 -16.31
C ARG A 56 -1.09 -20.23 -15.58
N PRO A 57 -2.15 -19.67 -16.19
CA PRO A 57 -3.46 -19.65 -15.57
C PRO A 57 -3.95 -21.09 -15.35
N ALA A 58 -4.55 -21.35 -14.20
CA ALA A 58 -5.14 -22.64 -13.90
C ALA A 58 -6.29 -22.93 -14.86
N ALA A 59 -6.36 -24.15 -15.36
CA ALA A 59 -7.45 -24.59 -16.22
C ALA A 59 -8.67 -25.02 -15.39
N GLY A 60 -9.83 -24.55 -15.76
CA GLY A 60 -11.09 -24.98 -15.15
C GLY A 60 -11.55 -26.37 -15.65
N PRO A 61 -12.72 -26.84 -15.20
CA PRO A 61 -13.26 -28.14 -15.58
C PRO A 61 -13.55 -28.20 -17.09
N ALA A 62 -12.98 -29.20 -17.77
CA ALA A 62 -13.17 -29.41 -19.22
C ALA A 62 -14.60 -29.86 -19.58
N LYS A 63 -15.34 -30.41 -18.61
CA LYS A 63 -16.74 -30.81 -18.73
C LYS A 63 -17.58 -30.07 -17.70
N ALA A 64 -18.84 -29.80 -18.06
CA ALA A 64 -19.77 -29.18 -17.13
C ALA A 64 -19.92 -30.06 -15.87
N PRO A 65 -19.83 -29.48 -14.66
CA PRO A 65 -20.24 -30.18 -13.44
C PRO A 65 -21.70 -30.65 -13.54
N ALA A 66 -22.05 -31.67 -12.77
CA ALA A 66 -23.44 -32.07 -12.63
C ALA A 66 -24.29 -30.86 -12.21
N ASP A 67 -25.49 -30.75 -12.74
CA ASP A 67 -26.47 -29.68 -12.45
C ASP A 67 -26.03 -28.26 -12.83
N ALA A 68 -24.88 -28.09 -13.51
CA ALA A 68 -24.46 -26.78 -13.97
C ALA A 68 -25.24 -26.34 -15.23
N VAL A 69 -25.67 -25.09 -15.22
CA VAL A 69 -26.24 -24.45 -16.40
C VAL A 69 -25.13 -24.14 -17.39
N THR A 70 -25.14 -24.81 -18.53
CA THR A 70 -24.13 -24.61 -19.58
C THR A 70 -24.38 -23.30 -20.32
N VAL A 71 -23.35 -22.46 -20.47
CA VAL A 71 -23.39 -21.18 -21.20
C VAL A 71 -22.67 -21.32 -22.54
N ASP A 72 -23.35 -20.91 -23.61
CA ASP A 72 -22.86 -21.05 -24.98
C ASP A 72 -22.23 -19.75 -25.51
N PRO A 73 -20.92 -19.73 -25.85
CA PRO A 73 -20.24 -18.54 -26.36
C PRO A 73 -20.76 -18.09 -27.75
N ALA A 74 -21.42 -18.96 -28.50
CA ALA A 74 -22.00 -18.59 -29.80
C ALA A 74 -23.21 -17.66 -29.65
N LYS A 75 -23.86 -17.65 -28.49
CA LYS A 75 -25.05 -16.84 -28.22
C LYS A 75 -24.67 -15.57 -27.46
N VAL A 76 -24.82 -14.41 -28.10
CA VAL A 76 -24.63 -13.11 -27.46
C VAL A 76 -25.65 -12.94 -26.32
N GLY A 77 -25.21 -12.48 -25.14
CA GLY A 77 -26.08 -12.28 -23.97
C GLY A 77 -26.48 -13.57 -23.24
N ASP A 78 -26.06 -14.77 -23.66
CA ASP A 78 -26.50 -16.05 -23.06
C ASP A 78 -26.18 -16.14 -21.57
N LEU A 79 -25.01 -15.67 -21.14
CA LEU A 79 -24.64 -15.66 -19.74
C LEU A 79 -25.59 -14.81 -18.89
N ALA A 80 -25.82 -13.57 -19.30
CA ALA A 80 -26.69 -12.65 -18.57
C ALA A 80 -28.14 -13.16 -18.55
N ALA A 81 -28.65 -13.66 -19.69
CA ALA A 81 -29.99 -14.21 -19.79
C ALA A 81 -30.20 -15.44 -18.90
N LYS A 82 -29.26 -16.38 -18.90
CA LYS A 82 -29.29 -17.56 -18.02
C LYS A 82 -29.20 -17.21 -16.56
N THR A 83 -28.30 -16.29 -16.18
CA THR A 83 -28.23 -15.78 -14.81
C THR A 83 -29.55 -15.18 -14.35
N LYS A 84 -30.19 -14.35 -15.21
CA LYS A 84 -31.47 -13.74 -14.89
C LYS A 84 -32.58 -14.78 -14.67
N ASN A 85 -32.60 -15.84 -15.46
CA ASN A 85 -33.67 -16.83 -15.48
C ASN A 85 -33.48 -18.03 -14.55
N SER A 86 -32.30 -18.19 -13.95
CA SER A 86 -31.99 -19.27 -13.00
C SER A 86 -32.29 -18.87 -11.55
N PRO A 87 -32.53 -19.80 -10.61
CA PRO A 87 -32.66 -19.49 -9.20
C PRO A 87 -31.30 -19.08 -8.58
N PRO A 88 -31.28 -18.49 -7.38
CA PRO A 88 -30.05 -18.31 -6.60
C PRO A 88 -29.29 -19.63 -6.37
N ASN A 89 -28.00 -19.52 -6.04
CA ASN A 89 -27.09 -20.66 -5.84
C ASN A 89 -26.85 -21.52 -7.09
N THR A 90 -27.14 -21.00 -8.27
CA THR A 90 -26.92 -21.70 -9.55
C THR A 90 -25.43 -21.72 -9.90
N THR A 91 -24.97 -22.86 -10.41
CA THR A 91 -23.65 -23.01 -11.01
C THR A 91 -23.76 -22.84 -12.52
N PHE A 92 -23.05 -21.87 -13.08
CA PHE A 92 -22.93 -21.64 -14.53
C PHE A 92 -21.58 -22.14 -15.00
N TRP A 93 -21.58 -23.03 -16.01
CA TRP A 93 -20.36 -23.50 -16.65
C TRP A 93 -20.25 -22.86 -18.04
N LEU A 94 -19.23 -22.03 -18.21
CA LEU A 94 -18.97 -21.32 -19.44
C LEU A 94 -18.12 -22.20 -20.37
N ARG A 95 -18.67 -22.60 -21.51
CA ARG A 95 -17.94 -23.37 -22.53
C ARG A 95 -16.69 -22.64 -23.02
N PRO A 96 -15.70 -23.36 -23.58
CA PRO A 96 -14.55 -22.73 -24.22
C PRO A 96 -14.99 -21.70 -25.29
N GLY A 97 -14.35 -20.53 -25.31
CA GLY A 97 -14.62 -19.50 -26.30
C GLY A 97 -14.93 -18.13 -25.70
N LYS A 98 -15.28 -17.18 -26.57
CA LYS A 98 -15.52 -15.78 -26.21
C LYS A 98 -17.00 -15.53 -25.96
N HIS A 99 -17.39 -15.46 -24.72
CA HIS A 99 -18.72 -15.04 -24.28
C HIS A 99 -18.85 -13.52 -24.39
N ARG A 100 -19.95 -13.03 -24.94
CA ARG A 100 -20.20 -11.60 -25.13
C ARG A 100 -21.53 -11.23 -24.50
N LEU A 101 -21.59 -10.06 -23.91
CA LEU A 101 -22.83 -9.45 -23.46
C LEU A 101 -23.54 -8.77 -24.63
N ASP A 102 -24.79 -8.39 -24.44
CA ASP A 102 -25.51 -7.55 -25.40
C ASP A 102 -24.72 -6.28 -25.72
N PRO A 103 -24.89 -5.66 -26.90
CA PRO A 103 -24.08 -4.53 -27.32
C PRO A 103 -24.36 -3.23 -26.55
N ASP A 104 -25.36 -3.21 -25.69
CA ASP A 104 -25.64 -2.09 -24.81
C ASP A 104 -24.45 -1.81 -23.86
N ARG A 105 -24.11 -0.55 -23.66
CA ARG A 105 -23.00 -0.11 -22.84
C ARG A 105 -23.09 -0.61 -21.39
N TYR A 106 -24.29 -0.66 -20.83
CA TYR A 106 -24.59 -1.03 -19.47
C TYR A 106 -24.99 -2.50 -19.30
N ALA A 107 -25.02 -3.27 -20.40
CA ALA A 107 -25.24 -4.70 -20.30
C ALA A 107 -24.14 -5.36 -19.46
N GLN A 108 -24.55 -6.08 -18.44
CA GLN A 108 -23.69 -6.77 -17.48
C GLN A 108 -24.38 -8.02 -16.94
N VAL A 109 -23.63 -8.89 -16.31
CA VAL A 109 -24.18 -10.02 -15.56
C VAL A 109 -24.57 -9.52 -14.17
N ILE A 110 -25.81 -9.75 -13.77
CA ILE A 110 -26.30 -9.47 -12.42
C ILE A 110 -26.51 -10.80 -11.70
N PRO A 111 -25.52 -11.26 -10.90
CA PRO A 111 -25.62 -12.50 -10.14
C PRO A 111 -26.76 -12.49 -9.13
N LYS A 112 -27.18 -13.68 -8.74
CA LYS A 112 -28.02 -13.90 -7.56
C LYS A 112 -27.18 -14.45 -6.41
N GLU A 113 -27.72 -14.41 -5.20
CA GLU A 113 -27.07 -14.89 -3.99
C GLU A 113 -26.46 -16.29 -4.21
N GLY A 114 -25.17 -16.44 -3.90
CA GLY A 114 -24.47 -17.72 -3.98
C GLY A 114 -24.20 -18.27 -5.38
N ASP A 115 -24.44 -17.53 -6.44
CA ASP A 115 -24.16 -17.97 -7.82
C ASP A 115 -22.67 -18.26 -8.04
N ARG A 116 -22.39 -19.28 -8.87
CA ARG A 116 -21.03 -19.71 -9.20
C ARG A 116 -20.81 -19.70 -10.70
N TYR A 117 -19.77 -19.04 -11.16
CA TYR A 117 -19.37 -18.95 -12.56
C TYR A 117 -18.05 -19.69 -12.77
N LEU A 118 -18.08 -20.77 -13.50
CA LEU A 118 -16.92 -21.63 -13.75
C LEU A 118 -16.55 -21.59 -15.25
N GLY A 119 -15.37 -21.08 -15.56
CA GLY A 119 -14.84 -21.12 -16.93
C GLY A 119 -14.29 -22.48 -17.29
N ALA A 120 -14.64 -23.02 -18.43
CA ALA A 120 -13.89 -24.11 -19.06
C ALA A 120 -12.51 -23.61 -19.52
N PRO A 121 -11.56 -24.49 -19.87
CA PRO A 121 -10.28 -24.06 -20.45
C PRO A 121 -10.53 -23.16 -21.69
N GLY A 122 -10.00 -21.94 -21.65
CA GLY A 122 -10.17 -20.95 -22.73
C GLY A 122 -11.52 -20.20 -22.73
N ALA A 123 -12.31 -20.26 -21.65
CA ALA A 123 -13.50 -19.43 -21.50
C ALA A 123 -13.12 -17.97 -21.21
N VAL A 124 -13.66 -17.03 -21.98
CA VAL A 124 -13.38 -15.60 -21.90
C VAL A 124 -14.69 -14.82 -21.92
N LEU A 125 -14.92 -13.97 -20.93
CA LEU A 125 -15.97 -12.95 -20.98
C LEU A 125 -15.37 -11.65 -21.51
N ASP A 126 -15.85 -11.21 -22.67
CA ASP A 126 -15.22 -10.18 -23.48
C ASP A 126 -16.15 -8.97 -23.68
N GLY A 127 -15.80 -7.84 -23.08
CA GLY A 127 -16.53 -6.59 -23.18
C GLY A 127 -16.38 -5.85 -24.52
N ARG A 128 -15.48 -6.30 -25.42
CA ARG A 128 -15.25 -5.76 -26.77
C ARG A 128 -14.92 -4.25 -26.80
N LYS A 129 -14.47 -3.67 -25.68
CA LYS A 129 -14.32 -2.22 -25.48
C LYS A 129 -15.65 -1.46 -25.68
N LYS A 130 -16.77 -2.08 -25.34
CA LYS A 130 -18.13 -1.52 -25.43
C LYS A 130 -18.87 -1.53 -24.10
N ASN A 131 -18.94 -2.70 -23.44
CA ASN A 131 -19.62 -2.81 -22.15
C ASN A 131 -18.77 -2.22 -21.03
N GLN A 132 -19.38 -1.53 -20.07
CA GLN A 132 -18.67 -0.94 -18.92
C GLN A 132 -18.28 -2.01 -17.91
N TYR A 133 -19.20 -2.89 -17.52
CA TYR A 133 -19.01 -3.85 -16.45
C TYR A 133 -19.26 -5.27 -16.92
N ALA A 134 -18.51 -6.20 -16.30
CA ALA A 134 -18.73 -7.62 -16.52
C ALA A 134 -19.76 -8.19 -15.54
N PHE A 135 -19.54 -7.91 -14.24
CA PHE A 135 -20.38 -8.38 -13.15
C PHE A 135 -20.67 -7.24 -12.18
N GLY A 136 -21.94 -7.01 -11.89
CA GLY A 136 -22.41 -6.01 -10.93
C GLY A 136 -23.54 -6.53 -10.06
N GLY A 137 -24.22 -5.62 -9.36
CA GLY A 137 -25.31 -5.94 -8.45
C GLY A 137 -24.87 -6.24 -7.02
N THR A 138 -25.84 -6.40 -6.13
CA THR A 138 -25.64 -6.46 -4.68
C THR A 138 -25.67 -7.87 -4.09
N ALA A 139 -25.76 -8.89 -4.93
CA ALA A 139 -25.79 -10.29 -4.51
C ALA A 139 -24.49 -10.68 -3.80
N ARG A 140 -24.61 -11.33 -2.65
CA ARG A 140 -23.48 -11.77 -1.84
C ARG A 140 -23.05 -13.20 -2.18
N ASN A 141 -21.85 -13.55 -1.74
CA ASN A 141 -21.32 -14.92 -1.80
C ASN A 141 -21.21 -15.49 -3.22
N VAL A 142 -20.97 -14.62 -4.20
CA VAL A 142 -20.78 -15.01 -5.61
C VAL A 142 -19.36 -15.55 -5.79
N THR A 143 -19.21 -16.58 -6.61
CA THR A 143 -17.92 -17.19 -6.94
C THR A 143 -17.63 -17.09 -8.43
N ILE A 144 -16.44 -16.60 -8.79
CA ILE A 144 -15.93 -16.60 -10.16
C ILE A 144 -14.61 -17.36 -10.18
N ARG A 145 -14.54 -18.43 -10.98
CA ARG A 145 -13.33 -19.26 -11.10
C ARG A 145 -12.98 -19.57 -12.55
N TYR A 146 -11.69 -19.64 -12.84
CA TYR A 146 -11.13 -20.10 -14.13
C TYR A 146 -11.62 -19.30 -15.34
N LEU A 147 -12.06 -18.06 -15.13
CA LEU A 147 -12.61 -17.20 -16.17
C LEU A 147 -11.66 -16.06 -16.50
N THR A 148 -11.42 -15.81 -17.78
CA THR A 148 -10.80 -14.56 -18.22
C THR A 148 -11.87 -13.50 -18.43
N VAL A 149 -11.71 -12.32 -17.82
CA VAL A 149 -12.58 -11.14 -17.98
C VAL A 149 -11.77 -10.01 -18.59
N GLN A 150 -12.13 -9.55 -19.77
CA GLN A 150 -11.30 -8.59 -20.49
C GLN A 150 -12.07 -7.59 -21.36
N ARG A 151 -11.38 -6.48 -21.67
CA ARG A 151 -11.79 -5.45 -22.64
C ARG A 151 -13.13 -4.78 -22.31
N PHE A 152 -13.38 -4.55 -21.02
CA PHE A 152 -14.45 -3.71 -20.53
C PHE A 152 -13.98 -2.24 -20.38
N VAL A 153 -14.92 -1.29 -20.36
CA VAL A 153 -14.63 0.15 -20.38
C VAL A 153 -15.21 0.86 -19.15
N ALA A 154 -14.93 0.33 -17.97
CA ALA A 154 -15.31 0.99 -16.73
C ALA A 154 -14.71 2.40 -16.64
N PRO A 155 -15.44 3.37 -16.04
CA PRO A 155 -14.90 4.69 -15.72
C PRO A 155 -13.72 4.61 -14.72
N PRO A 156 -13.01 5.73 -14.52
CA PRO A 156 -12.02 5.84 -13.44
C PRO A 156 -12.63 5.51 -12.08
N ASP A 157 -11.82 4.88 -11.22
CA ASP A 157 -12.16 4.46 -9.86
C ASP A 157 -13.22 3.35 -9.74
N GLU A 158 -13.72 2.85 -10.87
CA GLU A 158 -14.71 1.77 -10.93
C GLU A 158 -14.09 0.49 -11.51
N GLY A 159 -14.45 -0.65 -10.93
CA GLY A 159 -13.98 -1.97 -11.37
C GLY A 159 -14.99 -2.70 -12.25
N VAL A 160 -14.48 -3.56 -13.12
CA VAL A 160 -15.34 -4.31 -14.06
C VAL A 160 -15.97 -5.55 -13.43
N VAL A 161 -15.35 -6.10 -12.39
CA VAL A 161 -15.85 -7.26 -11.64
C VAL A 161 -16.24 -6.80 -10.24
N ASN A 162 -17.38 -7.26 -9.76
CA ASN A 162 -17.99 -6.84 -8.49
C ASN A 162 -18.13 -5.30 -8.40
N HIS A 163 -18.60 -4.70 -9.48
CA HIS A 163 -18.69 -3.24 -9.63
C HIS A 163 -19.34 -2.54 -8.42
N ASP A 164 -20.36 -3.13 -7.83
CA ASP A 164 -21.11 -2.57 -6.70
C ASP A 164 -20.53 -2.94 -5.32
N SER A 165 -19.35 -3.51 -5.26
CA SER A 165 -18.67 -3.90 -4.01
C SER A 165 -19.52 -4.80 -3.10
N ALA A 166 -20.21 -5.77 -3.68
CA ALA A 166 -21.01 -6.73 -2.93
C ALA A 166 -20.13 -7.68 -2.09
N ASP A 167 -20.67 -8.11 -0.95
CA ASP A 167 -19.92 -8.81 0.09
C ASP A 167 -19.72 -10.32 -0.20
N GLY A 168 -18.61 -10.87 0.30
CA GLY A 168 -18.37 -12.31 0.34
C GLY A 168 -18.03 -12.95 -1.02
N TRP A 169 -17.69 -12.17 -2.04
CA TRP A 169 -17.31 -12.74 -3.34
C TRP A 169 -15.98 -13.50 -3.24
N VAL A 170 -15.89 -14.58 -4.02
CA VAL A 170 -14.66 -15.36 -4.20
C VAL A 170 -14.23 -15.27 -5.66
N ILE A 171 -13.06 -14.68 -5.88
CA ILE A 171 -12.41 -14.62 -7.20
C ILE A 171 -11.17 -15.50 -7.12
N GLU A 172 -11.17 -16.61 -7.83
CA GLU A 172 -10.11 -17.61 -7.71
C GLU A 172 -9.71 -18.18 -9.06
N HIS A 173 -8.41 -18.29 -9.31
CA HIS A 173 -7.89 -18.75 -10.59
C HIS A 173 -8.44 -18.00 -11.81
N ALA A 174 -8.82 -16.75 -11.61
CA ALA A 174 -9.36 -15.89 -12.66
C ALA A 174 -8.26 -15.01 -13.28
N THR A 175 -8.47 -14.59 -14.52
CA THR A 175 -7.64 -13.57 -15.17
C THR A 175 -8.52 -12.35 -15.47
N ILE A 176 -8.16 -11.19 -14.91
CA ILE A 176 -8.89 -9.93 -15.14
C ILE A 176 -7.90 -8.96 -15.79
N GLN A 177 -8.10 -8.68 -17.08
CA GLN A 177 -7.07 -8.01 -17.87
C GLN A 177 -7.63 -7.04 -18.92
N ASP A 178 -6.79 -6.10 -19.39
CA ASP A 178 -7.08 -5.20 -20.51
C ASP A 178 -8.37 -4.37 -20.35
N ASN A 179 -8.74 -4.02 -19.12
CA ASN A 179 -9.93 -3.23 -18.84
C ASN A 179 -9.55 -1.74 -18.64
N SER A 180 -10.46 -0.81 -18.90
CA SER A 180 -10.13 0.63 -18.84
C SER A 180 -10.03 1.21 -17.42
N GLY A 181 -10.88 0.78 -16.51
CA GLY A 181 -10.86 1.19 -15.10
C GLY A 181 -10.06 0.23 -14.25
N ALA A 182 -10.49 -0.01 -13.03
CA ALA A 182 -9.95 -1.07 -12.19
C ALA A 182 -10.39 -2.46 -12.70
N GLY A 183 -9.57 -3.47 -12.48
CA GLY A 183 -9.95 -4.84 -12.79
C GLY A 183 -11.15 -5.30 -11.97
N LEU A 184 -11.13 -5.04 -10.65
CA LEU A 184 -12.25 -5.38 -9.79
C LEU A 184 -12.42 -4.38 -8.64
N MET A 185 -13.66 -4.32 -8.11
CA MET A 185 -13.95 -3.71 -6.81
C MET A 185 -13.96 -4.78 -5.72
N ALA A 186 -13.62 -4.37 -4.50
CA ALA A 186 -13.71 -5.25 -3.36
C ALA A 186 -14.98 -5.00 -2.54
N GLY A 187 -15.61 -6.09 -2.08
CA GLY A 187 -16.64 -6.09 -1.05
C GLY A 187 -16.10 -6.60 0.29
N ALA A 188 -16.86 -6.44 1.37
CA ALA A 188 -16.47 -6.99 2.67
C ALA A 188 -16.37 -8.54 2.61
N ARG A 189 -15.42 -9.12 3.32
CA ARG A 189 -15.13 -10.57 3.34
C ARG A 189 -14.84 -11.18 1.97
N GLN A 190 -14.46 -10.37 1.00
CA GLN A 190 -14.08 -10.85 -0.32
C GLN A 190 -12.74 -11.56 -0.29
N GLN A 191 -12.61 -12.59 -1.10
CA GLN A 191 -11.40 -13.38 -1.24
C GLN A 191 -10.94 -13.37 -2.70
N ILE A 192 -9.73 -12.92 -2.94
CA ILE A 192 -9.09 -12.94 -4.26
C ILE A 192 -7.86 -13.83 -4.13
N ARG A 193 -7.87 -14.97 -4.80
CA ARG A 193 -6.82 -15.97 -4.66
C ARG A 193 -6.32 -16.51 -5.99
N ALA A 194 -5.05 -16.78 -6.05
CA ALA A 194 -4.39 -17.44 -7.19
C ALA A 194 -4.85 -16.89 -8.54
N SER A 195 -5.07 -15.57 -8.61
CA SER A 195 -5.64 -14.88 -9.76
C SER A 195 -4.65 -13.89 -10.38
N CYS A 196 -4.80 -13.66 -11.67
CA CYS A 196 -4.02 -12.72 -12.45
C CYS A 196 -4.81 -11.42 -12.66
N LEU A 197 -4.31 -10.30 -12.11
CA LEU A 197 -4.87 -8.97 -12.31
C LEU A 197 -3.86 -8.15 -13.12
N ARG A 198 -4.06 -8.02 -14.42
CA ARG A 198 -3.00 -7.47 -15.28
C ARG A 198 -3.51 -6.45 -16.30
N ASP A 199 -2.63 -5.51 -16.62
CA ASP A 199 -2.81 -4.57 -17.74
C ASP A 199 -4.14 -3.80 -17.70
N ASN A 200 -4.72 -3.58 -16.51
CA ASN A 200 -5.93 -2.77 -16.36
C ASN A 200 -5.58 -1.27 -16.40
N GLY A 201 -6.54 -0.45 -16.80
CA GLY A 201 -6.34 0.97 -17.08
C GLY A 201 -5.95 1.79 -15.86
N GLN A 202 -6.34 1.34 -14.65
CA GLN A 202 -6.05 2.08 -13.42
C GLN A 202 -5.48 1.16 -12.33
N TYR A 203 -6.29 0.33 -11.68
CA TYR A 203 -5.85 -0.60 -10.64
C TYR A 203 -6.08 -2.04 -11.06
N GLY A 204 -5.31 -2.97 -10.53
CA GLY A 204 -5.73 -4.37 -10.50
C GLY A 204 -6.98 -4.54 -9.65
N MET A 205 -6.98 -3.95 -8.44
CA MET A 205 -8.13 -3.93 -7.53
C MET A 205 -8.26 -2.55 -6.86
N ASN A 206 -9.51 -2.06 -6.72
CA ASN A 206 -9.87 -0.92 -5.90
C ASN A 206 -10.78 -1.39 -4.75
N ALA A 207 -10.26 -1.32 -3.52
CA ALA A 207 -11.02 -1.65 -2.32
C ALA A 207 -11.64 -0.37 -1.75
N TYR A 208 -12.74 0.05 -2.32
CA TYR A 208 -13.54 1.22 -1.93
C TYR A 208 -15.03 0.87 -1.97
N LYS A 209 -15.76 1.32 -0.96
CA LYS A 209 -17.22 1.21 -0.93
C LYS A 209 -17.83 2.50 -0.43
N GLY A 210 -18.60 3.17 -1.26
CA GLY A 210 -19.32 4.39 -0.87
C GLY A 210 -20.25 4.13 0.31
N GLY A 211 -20.12 4.96 1.37
CA GLY A 211 -21.02 4.90 2.54
C GLY A 211 -20.83 3.72 3.49
N GLY A 212 -19.77 2.90 3.33
CA GLY A 212 -19.53 1.77 4.21
C GLY A 212 -18.07 1.40 4.34
N ALA A 213 -17.68 0.82 5.49
CA ALA A 213 -16.37 0.24 5.69
C ALA A 213 -16.31 -1.17 5.08
N LEU A 214 -15.23 -1.45 4.39
CA LEU A 214 -14.86 -2.81 4.00
C LEU A 214 -14.23 -3.54 5.20
N ARG A 215 -14.31 -4.87 5.23
CA ARG A 215 -13.69 -5.65 6.30
C ARG A 215 -13.28 -7.04 5.84
N ASP A 216 -12.32 -7.61 6.54
CA ASP A 216 -11.94 -9.02 6.43
C ASP A 216 -11.59 -9.44 5.00
N LEU A 217 -10.80 -8.62 4.29
CA LEU A 217 -10.36 -8.93 2.92
C LEU A 217 -9.24 -9.98 2.93
N VAL A 218 -9.26 -10.87 1.96
CA VAL A 218 -8.17 -11.83 1.69
C VAL A 218 -7.68 -11.64 0.26
N VAL A 219 -6.41 -11.26 0.11
CA VAL A 219 -5.71 -11.12 -1.16
C VAL A 219 -4.49 -12.03 -1.11
N GLU A 220 -4.58 -13.21 -1.72
CA GLU A 220 -3.62 -14.28 -1.49
C GLU A 220 -3.15 -14.94 -2.78
N ASP A 221 -1.83 -15.13 -2.91
CA ASP A 221 -1.18 -15.86 -4.00
C ASP A 221 -1.54 -15.35 -5.41
N ASN A 222 -1.80 -14.04 -5.54
CA ASN A 222 -2.13 -13.41 -6.82
C ASN A 222 -0.89 -12.86 -7.51
N GLU A 223 -0.96 -12.70 -8.83
CA GLU A 223 -0.03 -11.91 -9.63
C GLU A 223 -0.74 -10.63 -10.10
N ILE A 224 -0.21 -9.46 -9.71
CA ILE A 224 -0.79 -8.15 -9.95
C ILE A 224 0.23 -7.33 -10.73
N VAL A 225 0.06 -7.24 -12.04
CA VAL A 225 1.13 -6.80 -12.94
C VAL A 225 0.66 -5.83 -14.03
N GLY A 226 1.51 -4.85 -14.35
CA GLY A 226 1.31 -3.97 -15.50
C GLY A 226 0.09 -3.06 -15.43
N ASN A 227 -0.55 -2.92 -14.26
CA ASN A 227 -1.75 -2.10 -14.12
C ASN A 227 -1.43 -0.59 -14.20
N ASN A 228 -2.45 0.23 -14.33
CA ASN A 228 -2.40 1.64 -14.65
C ASN A 228 -1.88 1.92 -16.05
N THR A 229 -2.32 1.13 -17.05
CA THR A 229 -1.99 1.37 -18.46
C THR A 229 -2.47 2.74 -18.95
N GLY A 230 -3.46 3.32 -18.27
CA GLY A 230 -3.95 4.67 -18.50
C GLY A 230 -3.01 5.78 -18.04
N ASP A 231 -1.97 5.46 -17.27
CA ASP A 231 -0.97 6.41 -16.75
C ASP A 231 -1.60 7.63 -16.04
N TRP A 232 -2.50 7.34 -15.12
CA TRP A 232 -3.36 8.34 -14.48
C TRP A 232 -2.60 9.38 -13.67
N GLU A 233 -1.52 8.99 -12.98
CA GLU A 233 -0.74 9.95 -12.18
C GLU A 233 -0.10 11.04 -13.06
N ARG A 234 0.32 10.71 -14.28
CA ARG A 234 0.85 11.69 -15.23
C ARG A 234 -0.23 12.52 -15.90
N ARG A 235 -1.41 11.91 -16.14
CA ARG A 235 -2.56 12.62 -16.74
C ARG A 235 -3.22 13.57 -15.77
N LYS A 236 -3.21 13.24 -14.49
CA LYS A 236 -3.83 14.00 -13.41
C LYS A 236 -2.92 13.96 -12.20
N GLU A 237 -1.88 14.80 -12.24
CA GLU A 237 -0.88 14.88 -11.18
C GLU A 237 -1.54 15.00 -9.80
N GLY A 238 -1.07 14.19 -8.85
CA GLY A 238 -1.59 14.15 -7.48
C GLY A 238 -3.00 13.56 -7.34
N CYS A 239 -3.48 12.79 -8.33
CA CYS A 239 -4.78 12.14 -8.19
C CYS A 239 -4.80 11.04 -7.12
N GLY A 240 -3.64 10.49 -6.76
CA GLY A 240 -3.58 9.35 -5.86
C GLY A 240 -4.35 8.13 -6.37
N CYS A 241 -4.36 7.92 -7.69
CA CYS A 241 -5.24 6.98 -8.34
C CYS A 241 -4.49 6.03 -9.27
N THR A 242 -3.37 5.47 -8.79
CA THR A 242 -2.48 4.65 -9.60
C THR A 242 -2.05 3.38 -8.88
N GLY A 243 -1.73 2.35 -9.64
CA GLY A 243 -0.97 1.22 -9.14
C GLY A 243 -1.64 -0.14 -9.15
N GLY A 244 -1.06 -1.06 -8.39
CA GLY A 244 -1.51 -2.43 -8.30
C GLY A 244 -2.83 -2.56 -7.54
N ILE A 245 -2.84 -2.18 -6.27
CA ILE A 245 -4.04 -2.22 -5.41
C ILE A 245 -4.13 -0.96 -4.57
N LYS A 246 -5.34 -0.42 -4.46
CA LYS A 246 -5.67 0.64 -3.52
C LYS A 246 -6.72 0.17 -2.50
N PHE A 247 -6.49 0.51 -1.23
CA PHE A 247 -7.41 0.21 -0.12
C PHE A 247 -7.86 1.51 0.54
N TRP A 248 -9.14 1.63 0.81
CA TRP A 248 -9.76 2.77 1.48
C TRP A 248 -10.76 2.30 2.52
N ALA A 249 -10.60 2.72 3.77
CA ALA A 249 -11.46 2.40 4.90
C ALA A 249 -11.70 0.88 5.06
N VAL A 250 -10.63 0.11 4.97
CA VAL A 250 -10.67 -1.35 5.14
C VAL A 250 -10.25 -1.72 6.57
N ASN A 251 -11.11 -2.44 7.28
CA ASN A 251 -10.84 -2.95 8.62
C ASN A 251 -10.58 -4.47 8.59
N GLY A 252 -9.34 -4.85 8.66
CA GLY A 252 -8.89 -6.23 8.51
C GLY A 252 -8.61 -6.59 7.03
N ALA A 253 -7.33 -6.79 6.72
CA ALA A 253 -6.92 -7.32 5.43
C ALA A 253 -5.71 -8.26 5.59
N ASP A 254 -5.80 -9.43 4.96
CA ASP A 254 -4.70 -10.36 4.79
C ASP A 254 -4.20 -10.29 3.35
N VAL A 255 -3.05 -9.65 3.14
CA VAL A 255 -2.40 -9.48 1.84
C VAL A 255 -1.12 -10.32 1.86
N ARG A 256 -1.15 -11.53 1.29
CA ARG A 256 -0.05 -12.47 1.45
C ARG A 256 0.26 -13.31 0.23
N GLY A 257 1.53 -13.64 0.05
CA GLY A 257 1.99 -14.52 -1.04
C GLY A 257 1.83 -13.93 -2.44
N ASN A 258 1.51 -12.64 -2.57
CA ASN A 258 1.28 -12.02 -3.86
C ASN A 258 2.58 -11.61 -4.54
N TRP A 259 2.59 -11.61 -5.87
CA TRP A 259 3.59 -10.96 -6.68
C TRP A 259 3.00 -9.70 -7.30
N VAL A 260 3.41 -8.53 -6.79
CA VAL A 260 2.93 -7.21 -7.23
C VAL A 260 4.06 -6.52 -7.97
N HIS A 261 3.99 -6.43 -9.29
CA HIS A 261 5.15 -5.99 -10.04
C HIS A 261 4.82 -5.23 -11.33
N ASP A 262 5.78 -4.45 -11.80
CA ASP A 262 5.71 -3.71 -13.05
C ASP A 262 4.45 -2.83 -13.20
N ASN A 263 3.81 -2.44 -12.08
CA ASN A 263 2.67 -1.53 -12.14
C ASN A 263 3.14 -0.08 -12.33
N ARG A 264 2.42 0.69 -13.13
CA ARG A 264 2.72 2.10 -13.38
C ARG A 264 2.23 2.99 -12.24
N GLY A 265 2.96 2.98 -11.14
CA GLY A 265 2.64 3.69 -9.90
C GLY A 265 2.96 2.84 -8.68
N THR A 266 2.23 3.07 -7.59
CA THR A 266 2.41 2.36 -6.33
C THR A 266 1.96 0.89 -6.42
N GLY A 267 2.73 -0.04 -5.85
CA GLY A 267 2.35 -1.45 -5.80
C GLY A 267 1.12 -1.70 -4.93
N LEU A 268 1.24 -1.44 -3.63
CA LEU A 268 0.14 -1.53 -2.65
C LEU A 268 -0.04 -0.18 -1.98
N TRP A 269 -1.25 0.34 -1.97
CA TRP A 269 -1.57 1.61 -1.33
C TRP A 269 -2.73 1.46 -0.36
N ALA A 270 -2.44 1.38 0.92
CA ALA A 270 -3.43 1.57 1.97
C ALA A 270 -3.57 3.07 2.24
N ASP A 271 -4.58 3.68 1.66
CA ASP A 271 -4.93 5.08 1.82
C ASP A 271 -5.74 5.28 3.13
N THR A 272 -6.59 6.19 3.25
CA THR A 272 -7.26 6.67 4.46
C THR A 272 -8.05 5.60 5.23
N ASN A 273 -7.93 5.62 6.57
CA ASN A 273 -8.73 4.85 7.55
C ASN A 273 -8.66 3.32 7.44
N ASN A 274 -7.57 2.79 6.96
CA ASN A 274 -7.37 1.35 7.06
C ASN A 274 -6.90 0.96 8.47
N ASN A 275 -7.21 -0.26 8.88
CA ASN A 275 -6.84 -0.80 10.18
C ASN A 275 -6.63 -2.30 10.10
N ASP A 276 -5.74 -2.84 10.93
CA ASP A 276 -5.53 -4.28 11.12
C ASP A 276 -5.11 -5.01 9.83
N PHE A 277 -4.10 -4.48 9.14
CA PHE A 277 -3.52 -5.12 7.97
C PHE A 277 -2.42 -6.10 8.33
N ARG A 278 -2.39 -7.22 7.61
CA ARG A 278 -1.28 -8.15 7.58
C ARG A 278 -0.77 -8.25 6.14
N ILE A 279 0.43 -7.71 5.91
CA ILE A 279 1.10 -7.70 4.60
C ILE A 279 2.34 -8.58 4.74
N GLU A 280 2.26 -9.82 4.29
CA GLU A 280 3.33 -10.77 4.56
C GLU A 280 3.64 -11.72 3.40
N ASN A 281 4.91 -12.13 3.29
CA ASN A 281 5.36 -13.08 2.29
C ASN A 281 5.09 -12.66 0.84
N ASN A 282 4.93 -11.35 0.57
CA ASN A 282 4.75 -10.84 -0.79
C ASN A 282 6.09 -10.56 -1.46
N VAL A 283 6.11 -10.59 -2.78
CA VAL A 283 7.17 -10.00 -3.59
C VAL A 283 6.63 -8.73 -4.24
N LEU A 284 7.18 -7.58 -3.86
CA LEU A 284 6.84 -6.27 -4.43
C LEU A 284 8.04 -5.83 -5.27
N GLU A 285 7.87 -5.77 -6.60
CA GLU A 285 9.01 -5.67 -7.49
C GLU A 285 8.76 -4.72 -8.66
N ALA A 286 9.74 -3.88 -8.98
CA ALA A 286 9.77 -3.07 -10.19
C ALA A 286 8.50 -2.23 -10.44
N ASN A 287 7.79 -1.83 -9.38
CA ASN A 287 6.71 -0.85 -9.53
C ASN A 287 7.31 0.54 -9.77
N ASP A 288 6.71 1.34 -10.63
CA ASP A 288 7.22 2.66 -11.02
C ASP A 288 7.34 3.61 -9.82
N GLY A 289 6.40 3.53 -8.88
CA GLY A 289 6.36 4.26 -7.62
C GLY A 289 6.71 3.40 -6.40
N ALA A 290 6.27 3.81 -5.23
CA ALA A 290 6.49 3.08 -3.99
C ALA A 290 6.00 1.64 -4.07
N ALA A 291 6.73 0.71 -3.43
CA ALA A 291 6.25 -0.66 -3.26
C ALA A 291 5.00 -0.70 -2.38
N LEU A 292 5.04 0.05 -1.28
CA LEU A 292 3.98 0.12 -0.29
C LEU A 292 3.84 1.56 0.22
N ILE A 293 2.61 2.07 0.18
CA ILE A 293 2.19 3.26 0.92
C ILE A 293 1.17 2.84 1.97
N TYR A 294 1.39 3.29 3.20
CA TYR A 294 0.44 3.17 4.31
C TYR A 294 0.15 4.56 4.83
N GLU A 295 -1.02 5.10 4.52
CA GLU A 295 -1.36 6.52 4.68
C GLU A 295 -2.60 6.70 5.53
N THR A 296 -2.56 7.60 6.50
CA THR A 296 -3.65 7.92 7.44
C THR A 296 -4.40 6.68 7.94
N SER A 297 -3.62 5.68 8.32
CA SER A 297 -4.12 4.33 8.64
C SER A 297 -3.49 3.81 9.93
N TYR A 298 -4.02 2.71 10.47
CA TYR A 298 -3.69 2.23 11.81
C TYR A 298 -3.25 0.77 11.80
N ASN A 299 -2.49 0.37 12.77
CA ASN A 299 -2.19 -0.99 13.17
C ASN A 299 -1.95 -1.96 12.01
N ALA A 300 -0.71 -2.35 11.80
CA ALA A 300 -0.36 -3.25 10.71
C ALA A 300 0.84 -4.14 11.07
N VAL A 301 0.87 -5.32 10.49
CA VAL A 301 2.05 -6.21 10.49
C VAL A 301 2.53 -6.34 9.04
N ILE A 302 3.76 -5.88 8.77
CA ILE A 302 4.41 -5.89 7.46
C ILE A 302 5.68 -6.71 7.59
N ARG A 303 5.66 -7.98 7.17
CA ARG A 303 6.77 -8.88 7.44
C ARG A 303 7.08 -9.89 6.34
N ASN A 304 8.31 -10.38 6.33
CA ASN A 304 8.76 -11.45 5.45
C ASN A 304 8.53 -11.13 3.96
N ASN A 305 8.44 -9.85 3.58
CA ASN A 305 8.28 -9.45 2.20
C ASN A 305 9.65 -9.29 1.53
N THR A 306 9.71 -9.60 0.24
CA THR A 306 10.83 -9.23 -0.63
C THR A 306 10.41 -8.02 -1.44
N ILE A 307 11.10 -6.90 -1.24
CA ILE A 307 10.79 -5.60 -1.82
C ILE A 307 12.00 -5.17 -2.64
N ARG A 308 11.90 -5.17 -3.96
CA ARG A 308 13.08 -4.92 -4.79
C ARG A 308 12.80 -4.12 -6.05
N ARG A 309 13.75 -3.26 -6.42
CA ARG A 309 13.74 -2.45 -7.65
C ARG A 309 12.50 -1.56 -7.82
N ASN A 310 11.84 -1.19 -6.74
CA ASN A 310 10.70 -0.28 -6.79
C ASN A 310 11.14 1.18 -6.79
N ASN A 311 10.25 2.04 -7.20
CA ASN A 311 10.36 3.50 -7.16
C ASN A 311 11.48 4.08 -8.03
N TRP A 312 11.96 3.33 -9.00
CA TRP A 312 13.03 3.80 -9.88
C TRP A 312 12.57 4.90 -10.85
N VAL A 313 11.33 4.86 -11.29
CA VAL A 313 10.77 5.82 -12.25
C VAL A 313 10.41 7.11 -11.53
N GLU A 314 9.60 7.04 -10.49
CA GLU A 314 9.16 8.25 -9.76
C GLU A 314 10.29 8.88 -8.97
N GLY A 315 11.08 8.09 -8.24
CA GLY A 315 12.22 8.60 -7.48
C GLY A 315 13.22 9.36 -8.35
N ARG A 316 13.55 8.83 -9.54
CA ARG A 316 14.41 9.55 -10.50
C ARG A 316 13.77 10.82 -11.05
N ARG A 317 12.47 10.78 -11.32
CA ARG A 317 11.73 11.94 -11.82
C ARG A 317 11.79 13.11 -10.84
N GLU A 318 11.52 12.82 -9.57
CA GLU A 318 11.49 13.85 -8.52
C GLU A 318 12.91 14.32 -8.17
N ALA A 319 13.89 13.43 -8.15
CA ALA A 319 15.28 13.82 -7.96
C ALA A 319 15.78 14.79 -9.05
N LYS A 320 15.35 14.60 -10.31
CA LYS A 320 15.66 15.50 -11.42
C LYS A 320 15.02 16.90 -11.26
N LYS A 321 13.88 16.98 -10.57
CA LYS A 321 13.22 18.26 -10.25
C LYS A 321 13.91 19.03 -9.11
N GLY A 322 14.95 18.45 -8.51
CA GLY A 322 15.65 19.04 -7.37
C GLY A 322 14.91 18.87 -6.03
N ASP A 323 13.87 18.04 -5.99
CA ASP A 323 13.15 17.77 -4.76
C ASP A 323 14.08 17.12 -3.71
N THR A 324 14.03 17.63 -2.48
CA THR A 324 14.82 17.14 -1.35
C THR A 324 14.13 16.03 -0.58
N PHE A 325 12.84 15.81 -0.80
CA PHE A 325 12.10 14.74 -0.14
C PHE A 325 12.62 13.38 -0.59
N PRO A 326 12.94 12.47 0.35
CA PRO A 326 13.38 11.12 0.00
C PRO A 326 12.17 10.28 -0.40
N TYR A 327 11.89 10.20 -1.69
CA TYR A 327 10.82 9.36 -2.22
C TYR A 327 11.01 7.93 -1.79
N ALA A 328 10.21 7.49 -0.84
CA ALA A 328 10.39 6.21 -0.18
C ALA A 328 9.81 5.04 -0.96
N THR A 329 10.48 3.91 -0.84
CA THR A 329 9.97 2.62 -1.33
C THR A 329 8.87 2.08 -0.42
N VAL A 330 9.02 2.23 0.89
CA VAL A 330 7.96 2.00 1.88
C VAL A 330 7.69 3.34 2.57
N TYR A 331 6.48 3.83 2.41
CA TYR A 331 6.10 5.16 2.84
C TYR A 331 4.94 5.09 3.84
N LEU A 332 5.19 5.52 5.06
CA LEU A 332 4.18 5.69 6.10
C LEU A 332 3.90 7.18 6.28
N SER A 333 2.67 7.57 5.97
CA SER A 333 2.24 8.97 6.02
C SER A 333 1.10 9.11 7.04
N GLU A 334 1.36 9.83 8.12
CA GLU A 334 0.43 10.03 9.23
C GLU A 334 -0.26 8.72 9.68
N SER A 335 0.51 7.65 9.75
CA SER A 335 0.02 6.31 10.06
C SER A 335 0.74 5.73 11.26
N GLY A 336 -0.01 5.11 12.15
CA GLY A 336 0.61 4.63 13.38
C GLY A 336 -0.18 3.58 14.14
N GLY A 337 0.44 3.04 15.17
CA GLY A 337 -0.22 2.18 16.13
C GLY A 337 -1.27 2.95 16.95
N GLU A 338 -2.47 2.41 17.04
CA GLU A 338 -3.57 2.98 17.83
C GLU A 338 -4.19 1.90 18.73
N PRO A 339 -3.78 1.83 20.00
CA PRO A 339 -4.21 0.78 20.93
C PRO A 339 -5.71 0.82 21.28
N ARG A 340 -6.39 1.94 21.01
CA ARG A 340 -7.82 2.08 21.27
C ARG A 340 -8.70 1.51 20.16
N VAL A 341 -8.10 1.17 19.02
CA VAL A 341 -8.79 0.53 17.89
C VAL A 341 -8.53 -0.95 17.94
N LYS A 342 -9.60 -1.76 17.87
CA LYS A 342 -9.44 -3.22 17.88
C LYS A 342 -8.68 -3.72 16.65
N ALA A 343 -7.58 -4.39 16.89
CA ALA A 343 -6.72 -4.98 15.86
C ALA A 343 -5.89 -6.14 16.46
N ARG A 344 -5.16 -6.87 15.62
CA ARG A 344 -4.20 -7.93 16.00
C ARG A 344 -2.96 -7.39 16.71
N THR A 345 -2.60 -6.14 16.44
CA THR A 345 -1.49 -5.42 17.07
C THR A 345 -1.93 -3.99 17.39
N ASP A 346 -1.24 -3.35 18.32
CA ASP A 346 -1.42 -1.94 18.67
C ASP A 346 -0.31 -1.04 18.10
N LYS A 347 0.45 -1.57 17.11
CA LYS A 347 1.58 -0.93 16.45
C LYS A 347 1.48 -1.03 14.93
N ILE A 348 2.39 -0.36 14.24
CA ILE A 348 2.81 -0.76 12.90
C ILE A 348 4.16 -1.46 13.04
N GLU A 349 4.21 -2.75 12.79
CA GLU A 349 5.42 -3.57 12.89
C GLU A 349 5.94 -3.90 11.48
N ILE A 350 7.19 -3.50 11.20
CA ILE A 350 7.85 -3.74 9.90
C ILE A 350 9.10 -4.56 10.17
N TYR A 351 9.05 -5.88 9.92
CA TYR A 351 10.16 -6.73 10.29
C TYR A 351 10.39 -7.93 9.37
N ARG A 352 11.65 -8.42 9.38
CA ARG A 352 12.09 -9.56 8.56
C ARG A 352 11.79 -9.38 7.07
N ASN A 353 11.76 -8.13 6.59
CA ASN A 353 11.67 -7.85 5.18
C ASN A 353 13.07 -7.73 4.57
N VAL A 354 13.18 -8.06 3.29
CA VAL A 354 14.37 -7.81 2.47
C VAL A 354 14.04 -6.69 1.50
N LEU A 355 14.70 -5.54 1.65
CA LEU A 355 14.59 -4.41 0.73
C LEU A 355 15.88 -4.35 -0.11
N GLU A 356 15.78 -4.62 -1.41
CA GLU A 356 16.94 -4.76 -2.28
C GLU A 356 16.87 -3.82 -3.48
N ASN A 357 17.88 -2.97 -3.63
CA ASN A 357 18.06 -2.09 -4.78
C ASN A 357 16.80 -1.28 -5.15
N ASN A 358 16.09 -0.79 -4.13
CA ASN A 358 14.99 0.14 -4.32
C ASN A 358 15.51 1.58 -4.36
N TRP A 359 14.70 2.48 -4.89
CA TRP A 359 14.98 3.90 -4.77
C TRP A 359 14.57 4.39 -3.39
N SER A 360 15.55 4.60 -2.50
CA SER A 360 15.33 4.93 -1.10
C SER A 360 14.76 3.76 -0.27
N GLY A 361 14.69 3.94 1.03
CA GLY A 361 14.26 2.92 1.97
C GLY A 361 12.86 3.15 2.53
N ILE A 362 12.77 3.24 3.86
CA ILE A 362 11.54 3.52 4.58
C ILE A 362 11.53 4.99 4.99
N THR A 363 10.43 5.69 4.75
CA THR A 363 10.20 7.04 5.25
C THR A 363 8.95 7.06 6.12
N LEU A 364 9.11 7.58 7.33
CA LEU A 364 8.03 8.00 8.19
C LEU A 364 7.79 9.49 7.98
N TRP A 365 6.53 9.85 7.75
CA TRP A 365 6.16 11.22 7.44
C TRP A 365 4.97 11.68 8.27
N GLU A 366 4.98 12.93 8.68
CA GLU A 366 3.83 13.55 9.28
C GLU A 366 3.68 14.99 8.78
N ASN A 367 2.50 15.30 8.25
CA ASN A 367 2.16 16.64 7.82
C ASN A 367 1.37 17.34 8.91
N ALA A 368 1.96 18.34 9.50
CA ALA A 368 1.35 19.11 10.57
C ALA A 368 0.09 19.87 10.16
N ASP A 369 -0.11 20.08 8.86
CA ASP A 369 -1.35 20.67 8.31
C ASP A 369 -2.48 19.64 8.15
N ARG A 370 -2.18 18.33 8.23
CA ARG A 370 -3.16 17.27 8.06
C ARG A 370 -3.83 16.91 9.38
N PHE A 371 -4.75 17.76 9.79
CA PHE A 371 -5.61 17.52 10.94
C PHE A 371 -7.08 17.77 10.59
N CYS A 372 -7.98 17.27 11.42
CA CYS A 372 -9.42 17.38 11.19
C CYS A 372 -9.86 18.82 11.01
N ASN A 373 -10.62 19.07 9.95
CA ASN A 373 -11.14 20.41 9.60
C ASN A 373 -10.06 21.47 9.38
N SER A 374 -8.82 21.07 9.05
CA SER A 374 -7.79 22.02 8.66
C SER A 374 -8.14 22.69 7.33
N PRO A 375 -8.19 24.03 7.26
CA PRO A 375 -8.41 24.71 6.00
C PRO A 375 -7.24 24.58 5.02
N ALA A 376 -6.05 24.22 5.50
CA ALA A 376 -4.87 23.98 4.67
C ALA A 376 -4.90 22.59 4.03
N ASN A 377 -5.63 21.64 4.60
CA ASN A 377 -5.71 20.26 4.15
C ASN A 377 -7.02 19.98 3.43
N THR A 378 -7.12 20.40 2.19
CA THR A 378 -8.33 20.18 1.37
C THR A 378 -8.42 18.78 0.76
N SER A 379 -7.37 17.96 0.86
CA SER A 379 -7.33 16.62 0.28
C SER A 379 -7.99 15.55 1.15
N SER A 380 -8.11 15.80 2.45
CA SER A 380 -8.77 14.93 3.40
C SER A 380 -10.17 15.44 3.75
N GLY A 381 -10.99 15.72 2.75
CA GLY A 381 -12.38 16.13 2.96
C GLY A 381 -13.15 15.24 3.94
N ASP A 382 -12.58 14.08 4.25
CA ASP A 382 -13.06 13.12 5.22
C ASP A 382 -12.06 12.99 6.36
N CYS A 383 -12.18 13.82 7.36
CA CYS A 383 -11.50 13.62 8.62
C CYS A 383 -12.16 12.49 9.40
N THR A 384 -11.81 11.27 9.10
CA THR A 384 -12.42 10.09 9.72
C THR A 384 -11.41 9.37 10.58
N LEU A 385 -11.13 9.93 11.76
CA LEU A 385 -10.36 9.22 12.77
C LEU A 385 -11.23 8.12 13.40
N LEU A 386 -10.71 6.90 13.44
CA LEU A 386 -11.45 5.75 13.99
C LEU A 386 -11.75 5.87 15.49
N VAL A 387 -11.08 6.75 16.20
CA VAL A 387 -11.19 6.92 17.64
C VAL A 387 -11.95 8.17 18.06
N ARG A 388 -12.23 9.09 17.15
CA ARG A 388 -12.87 10.37 17.46
C ARG A 388 -13.87 10.78 16.38
N LYS A 389 -15.00 11.31 16.81
CA LYS A 389 -15.94 11.94 15.89
C LYS A 389 -15.37 13.27 15.38
N THR A 390 -15.45 13.46 14.09
CA THR A 390 -14.86 14.61 13.38
C THR A 390 -15.50 15.95 13.75
N ASP A 391 -16.77 15.97 14.16
CA ASP A 391 -17.51 17.16 14.60
C ASP A 391 -16.88 17.87 15.80
N ARG A 392 -16.13 17.13 16.62
CA ARG A 392 -15.43 17.70 17.78
C ARG A 392 -14.07 18.32 17.45
N CYS A 393 -13.54 18.10 16.26
CA CYS A 393 -12.24 18.59 15.84
C CYS A 393 -12.34 19.99 15.22
N ALA A 394 -12.77 20.99 16.01
CA ALA A 394 -12.87 22.38 15.58
C ALA A 394 -12.09 23.31 16.52
N LYS A 395 -11.59 24.41 15.98
CA LYS A 395 -10.98 25.46 16.81
C LYS A 395 -12.02 26.13 17.72
N PRO A 396 -11.65 26.64 18.89
CA PRO A 396 -10.35 26.51 19.55
C PRO A 396 -10.17 25.17 20.30
N ALA A 397 -11.21 24.35 20.36
CA ALA A 397 -11.25 23.12 21.15
C ALA A 397 -10.08 22.15 20.83
N ILE A 398 -9.60 22.14 19.58
CA ILE A 398 -8.49 21.28 19.15
C ILE A 398 -7.18 21.55 19.91
N ALA A 399 -7.02 22.71 20.53
CA ALA A 399 -5.84 23.02 21.34
C ALA A 399 -5.82 22.32 22.71
N GLN A 400 -6.92 21.71 23.12
CA GLN A 400 -7.09 21.09 24.44
C GLN A 400 -7.06 19.56 24.35
N ALA A 401 -6.54 18.92 25.39
CA ALA A 401 -6.62 17.47 25.53
C ALA A 401 -8.10 17.03 25.75
N PRO A 402 -8.52 15.88 25.22
CA PRO A 402 -7.75 14.94 24.40
C PRO A 402 -7.73 15.30 22.91
N LEU A 403 -8.44 16.34 22.46
CA LEU A 403 -8.61 16.68 21.05
C LEU A 403 -7.31 17.04 20.35
N TYR A 404 -6.37 17.67 21.07
CA TYR A 404 -5.03 17.97 20.56
C TYR A 404 -4.33 16.74 19.99
N ALA A 405 -4.46 15.59 20.66
CA ALA A 405 -3.88 14.35 20.21
C ALA A 405 -4.77 13.56 19.25
N ASP A 406 -6.09 13.70 19.36
CA ASP A 406 -7.06 12.85 18.67
C ASP A 406 -7.54 13.41 17.33
N CYS A 407 -7.43 14.71 17.11
CA CYS A 407 -7.88 15.36 15.88
C CYS A 407 -6.81 15.41 14.78
N ARG A 408 -5.70 14.73 14.96
CA ARG A 408 -4.58 14.63 14.02
C ARG A 408 -4.23 13.16 13.82
N TRP A 409 -3.97 12.75 12.58
CA TRP A 409 -3.29 11.49 12.32
C TRP A 409 -1.83 11.62 12.74
N LYS A 410 -1.29 10.60 13.35
CA LYS A 410 0.06 10.59 13.86
C LYS A 410 0.84 9.38 13.36
N THR A 411 2.06 9.61 12.96
CA THR A 411 3.03 8.54 12.75
C THR A 411 3.63 8.18 14.09
N GLN A 412 3.06 7.18 14.75
CA GLN A 412 3.42 6.79 16.11
C GLN A 412 3.46 5.28 16.28
N ARG A 413 4.24 4.79 17.25
CA ARG A 413 4.35 3.36 17.58
C ARG A 413 4.64 2.52 16.34
N VAL A 414 5.55 3.01 15.50
CA VAL A 414 6.09 2.28 14.35
C VAL A 414 7.37 1.59 14.79
N ASP A 415 7.42 0.28 14.64
CA ASP A 415 8.54 -0.58 15.08
C ASP A 415 9.18 -1.25 13.86
N ILE A 416 10.42 -0.87 13.53
CA ILE A 416 11.12 -1.30 12.30
C ILE A 416 12.34 -2.09 12.70
N HIS A 417 12.28 -3.42 12.57
CA HIS A 417 13.34 -4.27 13.13
C HIS A 417 13.59 -5.54 12.32
N ASP A 418 14.74 -6.17 12.53
CA ASP A 418 15.14 -7.41 11.86
C ASP A 418 15.04 -7.36 10.33
N ASN A 419 15.07 -6.17 9.72
CA ASN A 419 15.03 -6.03 8.27
C ASN A 419 16.44 -6.05 7.67
N ARG A 420 16.53 -6.46 6.42
CA ARG A 420 17.75 -6.41 5.63
C ARG A 420 17.58 -5.41 4.48
N PHE A 421 18.38 -4.36 4.49
CA PHE A 421 18.41 -3.31 3.48
C PHE A 421 19.68 -3.46 2.63
N VAL A 422 19.52 -3.67 1.34
CA VAL A 422 20.63 -3.84 0.39
C VAL A 422 20.57 -2.74 -0.66
N LEU A 423 21.65 -2.01 -0.85
CA LEU A 423 21.74 -0.92 -1.81
C LEU A 423 23.05 -0.98 -2.60
N ASP A 424 22.94 -1.26 -3.88
CA ASP A 424 24.00 -1.07 -4.86
C ASP A 424 23.65 0.13 -5.76
N LYS A 425 24.34 1.26 -5.56
CA LYS A 425 24.13 2.47 -6.38
C LYS A 425 24.47 2.29 -7.84
N SER A 426 25.36 1.35 -8.18
CA SER A 426 25.72 1.05 -9.56
C SER A 426 24.57 0.41 -10.32
N VAL A 427 23.83 -0.49 -9.66
CA VAL A 427 22.62 -1.12 -10.19
C VAL A 427 21.51 -0.09 -10.40
N LEU A 428 21.31 0.80 -9.41
CA LEU A 428 20.31 1.86 -9.52
C LEU A 428 20.70 2.94 -10.54
N LYS A 429 21.97 3.07 -10.88
CA LYS A 429 22.52 4.22 -11.63
C LYS A 429 22.13 5.54 -10.96
N CYS A 430 22.26 5.60 -9.65
CA CYS A 430 21.84 6.72 -8.82
C CYS A 430 23.05 7.36 -8.14
N THR A 431 23.15 8.68 -8.23
CA THR A 431 24.21 9.46 -7.59
C THR A 431 23.73 10.23 -6.36
N VAL A 432 22.43 10.50 -6.25
CA VAL A 432 21.87 11.33 -5.17
C VAL A 432 20.50 10.82 -4.70
N LYS A 433 20.27 10.91 -3.39
CA LYS A 433 18.96 10.74 -2.72
C LYS A 433 18.25 9.39 -2.88
N CYS A 434 18.94 8.36 -3.34
CA CYS A 434 18.40 7.00 -3.45
C CYS A 434 18.76 6.09 -2.28
N ASP A 435 19.37 6.63 -1.26
CA ASP A 435 20.01 5.93 -0.14
C ASP A 435 19.44 6.36 1.22
N ARG A 436 18.22 6.84 1.27
CA ARG A 436 17.69 7.50 2.46
C ARG A 436 16.75 6.60 3.27
N MET A 437 16.99 6.60 4.60
CA MET A 437 16.01 6.26 5.62
C MET A 437 15.61 7.56 6.30
N ALA A 438 14.33 7.79 6.55
CA ALA A 438 13.93 9.12 7.00
C ALA A 438 12.77 9.11 8.02
N VAL A 439 12.84 10.06 8.96
CA VAL A 439 11.74 10.52 9.80
C VAL A 439 11.56 12.00 9.56
N LEU A 440 10.48 12.38 8.94
CA LEU A 440 10.28 13.74 8.47
C LEU A 440 8.94 14.31 8.93
N ALA A 441 8.90 15.60 9.13
CA ALA A 441 7.68 16.34 9.35
C ALA A 441 7.63 17.58 8.45
N ASN A 442 6.44 17.87 7.97
CA ASN A 442 6.16 19.13 7.33
C ASN A 442 5.84 20.20 8.40
N TYR A 443 6.63 21.26 8.44
CA TYR A 443 6.34 22.41 9.28
C TYR A 443 5.17 23.26 8.76
N GLY A 444 4.85 23.13 7.49
CA GLY A 444 3.63 23.53 6.80
C GLY A 444 3.23 24.99 6.84
N THR A 445 2.17 25.26 6.12
CA THR A 445 1.41 26.51 6.20
C THR A 445 0.18 26.27 7.07
N TYR A 446 0.27 26.55 8.34
CA TYR A 446 -0.84 26.38 9.27
C TYR A 446 -1.75 27.62 9.27
N PRO A 447 -3.04 27.43 9.58
CA PRO A 447 -3.84 28.55 10.09
C PRO A 447 -3.21 29.13 11.36
N ASP A 448 -3.26 30.44 11.55
CA ASP A 448 -2.63 31.11 12.70
C ASP A 448 -3.06 30.55 14.07
N TRP A 449 -4.27 30.00 14.12
CA TRP A 449 -4.81 29.38 15.33
C TRP A 449 -4.38 27.92 15.53
N SER A 450 -3.65 27.30 14.60
CA SER A 450 -3.27 25.90 14.72
C SER A 450 -2.37 25.64 15.93
N PRO A 451 -2.68 24.65 16.80
CA PRO A 451 -1.82 24.29 17.91
C PRO A 451 -0.56 23.50 17.48
N TYR A 452 -0.47 23.12 16.21
CA TYR A 452 0.61 22.27 15.67
C TYR A 452 1.73 23.05 15.00
N GLN A 453 1.77 24.37 15.20
CA GLN A 453 2.77 25.26 14.60
C GLN A 453 4.20 24.97 15.09
N GLY A 454 5.17 25.36 14.27
CA GLY A 454 6.59 25.25 14.56
C GLY A 454 7.07 23.80 14.53
N LYS A 455 8.10 23.50 15.35
CA LYS A 455 8.74 22.17 15.39
C LYS A 455 7.98 21.10 16.17
N ARG A 456 6.84 21.41 16.75
CA ARG A 456 6.12 20.50 17.66
C ARG A 456 5.84 19.13 17.04
N VAL A 457 5.42 19.11 15.77
CA VAL A 457 5.16 17.84 15.08
C VAL A 457 6.47 17.12 14.74
N ALA A 458 7.50 17.85 14.34
CA ALA A 458 8.79 17.27 14.03
C ALA A 458 9.46 16.67 15.27
N ASP A 459 9.42 17.37 16.38
CA ASP A 459 9.98 16.88 17.64
C ASP A 459 9.19 15.64 18.12
N ALA A 460 7.87 15.69 18.06
CA ALA A 460 7.01 14.60 18.47
C ALA A 460 7.22 13.32 17.64
N ILE A 461 7.23 13.40 16.32
CA ILE A 461 7.41 12.22 15.45
C ILE A 461 8.80 11.57 15.68
N THR A 462 9.79 12.37 15.99
CA THR A 462 11.18 11.91 16.14
C THR A 462 11.45 11.29 17.50
N THR A 463 11.00 11.92 18.58
CA THR A 463 11.42 11.57 19.94
C THR A 463 10.29 11.18 20.89
N GLU A 464 9.03 11.56 20.61
CA GLU A 464 7.92 11.40 21.57
C GLU A 464 6.87 10.38 21.14
N GLN A 465 6.77 10.06 19.83
CA GLN A 465 5.75 9.18 19.28
C GLN A 465 6.15 7.71 19.22
N HIS A 466 7.20 7.31 19.91
CA HIS A 466 7.65 5.93 20.07
C HIS A 466 7.92 5.20 18.74
N ASN A 467 8.39 5.92 17.72
CA ASN A 467 8.87 5.32 16.48
C ASN A 467 10.28 4.80 16.70
N ARG A 468 10.55 3.56 16.32
CA ARG A 468 11.85 2.92 16.58
C ARG A 468 12.35 2.09 15.43
N TRP A 469 13.65 2.17 15.20
CA TRP A 469 14.44 1.21 14.42
C TRP A 469 15.37 0.46 15.37
N HIS A 470 15.54 -0.84 15.14
CA HIS A 470 16.51 -1.65 15.89
C HIS A 470 16.77 -2.99 15.17
N ASP A 471 17.91 -3.61 15.47
CA ASP A 471 18.28 -4.94 14.98
C ASP A 471 18.19 -5.11 13.44
N ASN A 472 18.40 -4.04 12.69
CA ASN A 472 18.39 -4.04 11.23
C ASN A 472 19.81 -4.28 10.67
N VAL A 473 19.88 -4.80 9.45
CA VAL A 473 21.12 -4.98 8.71
C VAL A 473 21.11 -4.10 7.46
N TYR A 474 22.04 -3.18 7.37
CA TYR A 474 22.23 -2.27 6.25
C TYR A 474 23.47 -2.65 5.46
N LEU A 475 23.30 -2.97 4.17
CA LEU A 475 24.38 -3.27 3.23
C LEU A 475 24.35 -2.23 2.11
N GLY A 476 25.47 -1.51 1.95
CA GLY A 476 25.57 -0.39 1.04
C GLY A 476 25.59 0.98 1.74
N PRO A 477 25.73 2.07 0.99
CA PRO A 477 25.98 3.41 1.52
C PRO A 477 24.70 4.12 1.98
N TRP A 478 23.99 3.52 2.93
CA TRP A 478 22.78 4.08 3.49
C TRP A 478 23.04 5.34 4.32
N GLN A 479 22.14 6.28 4.24
CA GLN A 479 22.14 7.54 4.98
C GLN A 479 20.77 7.75 5.67
N PHE A 480 20.79 8.53 6.75
CA PHE A 480 19.64 8.73 7.60
C PHE A 480 19.26 10.21 7.63
N VAL A 481 17.97 10.48 7.75
CA VAL A 481 17.45 11.85 7.79
C VAL A 481 16.42 11.96 8.91
N ALA A 482 16.58 12.96 9.75
CA ALA A 482 15.62 13.27 10.80
C ALA A 482 15.23 14.74 10.73
N HIS A 483 13.94 15.04 10.88
CA HIS A 483 13.30 16.34 10.82
C HIS A 483 13.35 17.01 9.44
N ASP A 484 14.54 17.29 8.94
CA ASP A 484 14.79 18.14 7.78
C ASP A 484 15.47 17.33 6.67
N PRO A 485 14.89 17.26 5.47
CA PRO A 485 15.49 16.56 4.33
C PRO A 485 16.89 17.03 3.94
N SER A 486 17.29 18.23 4.34
CA SER A 486 18.63 18.77 4.09
C SER A 486 19.68 18.29 5.09
N GLN A 487 19.28 17.80 6.27
CA GLN A 487 20.18 17.31 7.32
C GLN A 487 20.37 15.80 7.20
N VAL A 488 21.48 15.43 6.61
CA VAL A 488 21.85 14.03 6.44
C VAL A 488 22.72 13.59 7.58
N LEU A 489 22.34 12.51 8.25
CA LEU A 489 23.04 11.90 9.35
C LEU A 489 23.83 10.68 8.86
N ASP A 490 25.02 10.49 9.38
CA ASP A 490 25.67 9.19 9.31
C ASP A 490 25.07 8.20 10.32
N PHE A 491 25.49 6.95 10.25
CA PHE A 491 24.92 5.90 11.11
C PHE A 491 25.19 6.14 12.59
N GLY A 492 26.38 6.64 12.94
CA GLY A 492 26.72 6.96 14.34
C GLY A 492 25.89 8.10 14.91
N GLN A 493 25.65 9.14 14.10
CA GLN A 493 24.76 10.24 14.48
C GLN A 493 23.31 9.77 14.67
N TRP A 494 22.84 8.87 13.82
CA TRP A 494 21.50 8.28 13.90
C TRP A 494 21.33 7.42 15.16
N GLN A 495 22.36 6.67 15.56
CA GLN A 495 22.38 5.88 16.79
C GLN A 495 22.58 6.73 18.04
N GLY A 496 23.18 7.89 17.91
CA GLY A 496 23.49 8.79 19.01
C GLY A 496 22.31 9.64 19.48
N THR A 497 22.51 10.34 20.58
CA THR A 497 21.56 11.34 21.10
C THR A 497 21.46 12.51 20.09
N PRO A 498 20.25 13.05 19.79
CA PRO A 498 18.97 12.77 20.47
C PRO A 498 18.15 11.62 19.85
N TYR A 499 18.57 11.04 18.73
CA TYR A 499 17.74 10.14 17.92
C TYR A 499 17.65 8.74 18.51
N GLN A 500 18.78 8.18 18.96
CA GLN A 500 18.88 6.87 19.62
C GLN A 500 18.17 5.74 18.83
N GLN A 501 18.30 5.75 17.50
CA GLN A 501 17.70 4.76 16.63
C GLN A 501 18.70 3.65 16.31
N ASP A 502 18.21 2.56 15.76
CA ASP A 502 18.98 1.42 15.27
C ASP A 502 19.93 0.75 16.30
N ALA A 503 19.49 0.68 17.56
CA ALA A 503 20.16 -0.14 18.56
C ALA A 503 20.24 -1.60 18.07
N GLY A 504 21.42 -2.23 18.19
CA GLY A 504 21.66 -3.61 17.72
C GLY A 504 21.79 -3.74 16.19
N SER A 505 21.57 -2.67 15.42
CA SER A 505 21.70 -2.69 13.97
C SER A 505 23.16 -2.58 13.51
N THR A 506 23.41 -3.04 12.28
CA THR A 506 24.74 -3.00 11.65
C THR A 506 24.69 -2.31 10.29
N LEU A 507 25.76 -1.58 9.94
CA LEU A 507 25.94 -0.99 8.62
C LEU A 507 27.29 -1.42 8.03
N ASP A 508 27.26 -2.06 6.85
CA ASP A 508 28.46 -2.26 6.01
C ASP A 508 28.30 -1.47 4.71
N PRO A 509 28.94 -0.30 4.58
CA PRO A 509 28.77 0.56 3.41
C PRO A 509 29.39 0.00 2.14
N ARG A 510 30.23 -1.05 2.21
CA ARG A 510 30.94 -1.66 1.08
C ARG A 510 30.30 -2.95 0.58
N ALA A 511 29.40 -3.53 1.35
CA ALA A 511 28.82 -4.86 1.04
C ALA A 511 27.67 -4.83 0.01
N GLY A 512 27.35 -3.70 -0.58
CA GLY A 512 26.25 -3.55 -1.57
C GLY A 512 26.72 -3.52 -3.02
N GLY A 513 28.03 -3.65 -3.28
CA GLY A 513 28.63 -3.58 -4.61
C GLY A 513 29.22 -4.91 -5.06
#